data_24659d781fa8dd25a02481ecfcaf968c
#
_entry.id   24659d781fa8dd25a02481ecfcaf968c
#
_cell.length_a   1.000
_cell.length_b   1.000
_cell.length_c   1.000
_cell.angle_alpha   90.00
_cell.angle_beta   90.00
_cell.angle_gamma   90.00
#
_symmetry.space_group_name_H-M   'P 1'
#
loop_
_entity.id
_entity.type
_entity.pdbx_description
1 polymer ?
#
loop_
_entity_poly.entity_id
_entity_poly.type
_entity_poly.pdbx_seq_one_letter_code
_entity_poly.pdbx_strand_id
1 'polypeptide(L)'
;VTVGWPLFGHGLAEQRFLDAYNQTRLHHAWLIEGPEGIGKSRLARRLAAFLMGARGPADAPLDADEADPVWRAFASGGHPDVRLVHRELNEKGKLAQDISVDQIRALTDFFTKKAALGGWRVGIIDAIDETNKSGANALLKTLEEPPEKCVLFLINHGREPLLPTIRSRCRVLRLAPLSDEDCQHALDAAGAPAQATRLAQGRPGKGIRLSTQTALAASDAARTLLRAMPNLSEKLVMPALSAATADDASLEAFRSELAAWLADRAETDPAAARLWLKQARINGEAEQLNMDAAQVAAKLVAGLYELAQPV
;
A
#
# COMPACT_ATOMS: atom_id res chain seq x y z
N VAL A 1 9.62 9.95 -24.21
CA VAL A 1 9.21 10.63 -22.96
C VAL A 1 8.98 9.58 -21.92
N THR A 2 9.73 9.64 -20.82
CA THR A 2 9.55 8.70 -19.70
C THR A 2 8.63 9.37 -18.67
N VAL A 3 7.45 8.78 -18.46
CA VAL A 3 6.47 9.30 -17.49
C VAL A 3 6.98 9.08 -16.06
N GLY A 4 7.11 10.16 -15.32
CA GLY A 4 7.46 10.12 -13.90
C GLY A 4 6.34 9.52 -13.06
N TRP A 5 6.65 8.49 -12.27
CA TRP A 5 5.70 7.74 -11.44
C TRP A 5 4.50 7.18 -12.23
N PRO A 6 4.70 6.31 -13.23
CA PRO A 6 3.61 5.76 -14.02
C PRO A 6 2.54 5.12 -13.13
N LEU A 7 1.27 5.39 -13.41
CA LEU A 7 0.12 4.93 -12.65
C LEU A 7 -0.87 4.25 -13.59
N PHE A 8 -1.40 3.11 -13.19
CA PHE A 8 -2.30 2.28 -13.97
C PHE A 8 -3.62 2.07 -13.22
N GLY A 9 -4.73 1.97 -13.94
CA GLY A 9 -6.03 1.57 -13.41
C GLY A 9 -6.76 2.61 -12.54
N HIS A 10 -6.23 3.82 -12.37
CA HIS A 10 -6.80 4.84 -11.47
C HIS A 10 -7.26 6.12 -12.15
N GLY A 11 -7.50 6.09 -13.46
CA GLY A 11 -7.90 7.24 -14.25
C GLY A 11 -9.13 8.00 -13.72
N LEU A 12 -10.11 7.28 -13.15
CA LEU A 12 -11.28 7.93 -12.53
C LEU A 12 -10.91 8.79 -11.30
N ALA A 13 -9.92 8.38 -10.52
CA ALA A 13 -9.47 9.16 -9.37
C ALA A 13 -8.69 10.40 -9.82
N GLU A 14 -7.85 10.27 -10.85
CA GLU A 14 -7.15 11.37 -11.50
C GLU A 14 -8.14 12.38 -12.09
N GLN A 15 -9.14 11.91 -12.83
CA GLN A 15 -10.15 12.78 -13.44
C GLN A 15 -10.94 13.56 -12.38
N ARG A 16 -11.36 12.93 -11.28
CA ARG A 16 -12.06 13.61 -10.18
C ARG A 16 -11.24 14.73 -9.56
N PHE A 17 -9.94 14.55 -9.46
CA PHE A 17 -9.05 15.60 -8.96
C PHE A 17 -8.91 16.75 -9.98
N LEU A 18 -8.67 16.43 -11.26
CA LEU A 18 -8.55 17.40 -12.33
C LEU A 18 -9.83 18.22 -12.51
N ASP A 19 -11.00 17.59 -12.43
CA ASP A 19 -12.30 18.28 -12.49
C ASP A 19 -12.44 19.31 -11.35
N ALA A 20 -12.05 18.93 -10.13
CA ALA A 20 -12.09 19.84 -8.99
C ALA A 20 -11.10 21.00 -9.14
N TYR A 21 -9.91 20.72 -9.68
CA TYR A 21 -8.90 21.76 -9.97
C TYR A 21 -9.37 22.73 -11.05
N ASN A 22 -9.87 22.24 -12.17
CA ASN A 22 -10.34 23.05 -13.29
C ASN A 22 -11.57 23.90 -12.96
N GLN A 23 -12.42 23.42 -12.04
CA GLN A 23 -13.58 24.16 -11.55
C GLN A 23 -13.24 25.15 -10.43
N THR A 24 -11.96 25.35 -10.08
CA THR A 24 -11.52 26.19 -8.96
C THR A 24 -12.17 25.81 -7.61
N ARG A 25 -12.52 24.53 -7.47
CA ARG A 25 -13.14 23.94 -6.27
C ARG A 25 -12.24 22.88 -5.63
N LEU A 26 -10.91 23.06 -5.75
CA LEU A 26 -9.96 22.13 -5.19
C LEU A 26 -10.09 22.11 -3.66
N HIS A 27 -10.40 20.93 -3.12
CA HIS A 27 -10.50 20.75 -1.68
C HIS A 27 -9.11 20.75 -1.04
N HIS A 28 -8.97 21.31 0.15
CA HIS A 28 -7.70 21.42 0.87
C HIS A 28 -7.17 20.07 1.42
N ALA A 29 -8.02 19.05 1.55
CA ALA A 29 -7.62 17.74 2.05
C ALA A 29 -8.25 16.61 1.22
N TRP A 30 -7.41 15.67 0.76
CA TRP A 30 -7.80 14.50 -0.01
C TRP A 30 -7.36 13.24 0.73
N LEU A 31 -8.32 12.37 1.01
CA LEU A 31 -8.09 11.06 1.62
C LEU A 31 -8.09 9.99 0.53
N ILE A 32 -6.93 9.38 0.30
CA ILE A 32 -6.74 8.34 -0.71
C ILE A 32 -6.79 6.98 0.00
N GLU A 33 -7.92 6.29 -0.15
CA GLU A 33 -8.21 5.02 0.52
C GLU A 33 -8.08 3.83 -0.43
N GLY A 34 -7.67 2.70 0.10
CA GLY A 34 -7.63 1.42 -0.58
C GLY A 34 -6.51 0.52 -0.05
N PRO A 35 -6.45 -0.74 -0.48
CA PRO A 35 -5.43 -1.68 -0.02
C PRO A 35 -4.01 -1.18 -0.24
N GLU A 36 -3.07 -1.67 0.57
CA GLU A 36 -1.65 -1.36 0.39
C GLU A 36 -1.13 -1.93 -0.94
N GLY A 37 -0.22 -1.19 -1.59
CA GLY A 37 0.45 -1.64 -2.81
C GLY A 37 -0.29 -1.40 -4.12
N ILE A 38 -1.44 -0.68 -4.12
CA ILE A 38 -2.21 -0.37 -5.35
C ILE A 38 -1.79 0.93 -6.04
N GLY A 39 -0.82 1.69 -5.53
CA GLY A 39 -0.34 2.92 -6.16
C GLY A 39 -0.80 4.23 -5.51
N LYS A 40 -1.39 4.22 -4.29
CA LYS A 40 -1.87 5.43 -3.60
C LYS A 40 -0.80 6.51 -3.45
N SER A 41 0.41 6.14 -3.05
CA SER A 41 1.53 7.07 -2.91
C SER A 41 1.96 7.67 -4.25
N ARG A 42 1.95 6.87 -5.32
CA ARG A 42 2.21 7.37 -6.68
C ARG A 42 1.15 8.38 -7.11
N LEU A 43 -0.14 8.08 -6.90
CA LEU A 43 -1.21 9.02 -7.18
C LEU A 43 -1.00 10.33 -6.43
N ALA A 44 -0.79 10.31 -5.11
CA ALA A 44 -0.56 11.51 -4.31
C ALA A 44 0.62 12.34 -4.83
N ARG A 45 1.73 11.70 -5.21
CA ARG A 45 2.91 12.36 -5.79
C ARG A 45 2.63 13.00 -7.15
N ARG A 46 1.89 12.33 -8.03
CA ARG A 46 1.49 12.86 -9.34
C ARG A 46 0.60 14.09 -9.18
N LEU A 47 -0.41 14.03 -8.31
CA LEU A 47 -1.29 15.14 -8.00
C LEU A 47 -0.52 16.33 -7.40
N ALA A 48 0.43 16.04 -6.50
CA ALA A 48 1.30 17.05 -5.91
C ALA A 48 2.22 17.70 -6.95
N ALA A 49 2.89 16.91 -7.80
CA ALA A 49 3.75 17.42 -8.87
C ALA A 49 2.98 18.33 -9.83
N PHE A 50 1.74 17.95 -10.19
CA PHE A 50 0.85 18.78 -10.99
C PHE A 50 0.53 20.12 -10.31
N LEU A 51 0.23 20.15 -9.01
CA LEU A 51 0.01 21.41 -8.26
C LEU A 51 1.27 22.28 -8.22
N MET A 52 2.46 21.66 -8.20
CA MET A 52 3.74 22.37 -8.24
C MET A 52 4.09 22.92 -9.64
N GLY A 53 3.35 22.53 -10.67
CA GLY A 53 3.56 23.03 -12.02
C GLY A 53 4.13 22.04 -13.02
N ALA A 54 4.50 20.82 -12.60
CA ALA A 54 4.84 19.76 -13.55
C ALA A 54 3.64 19.39 -14.42
N ARG A 55 3.85 19.22 -15.72
CA ARG A 55 2.78 18.98 -16.69
C ARG A 55 3.15 17.86 -17.65
N GLY A 56 2.19 16.97 -17.87
CA GLY A 56 2.17 16.04 -18.98
C GLY A 56 1.53 16.64 -20.24
N PRO A 57 1.34 15.83 -21.28
CA PRO A 57 0.62 16.22 -22.48
C PRO A 57 -0.85 16.60 -22.17
N ALA A 58 -1.49 17.32 -23.10
CA ALA A 58 -2.82 17.89 -22.86
C ALA A 58 -3.91 16.85 -22.55
N ASP A 59 -3.81 15.67 -23.11
CA ASP A 59 -4.69 14.51 -22.89
C ASP A 59 -4.35 13.70 -21.62
N ALA A 60 -3.14 13.88 -21.09
CA ALA A 60 -2.66 13.22 -19.86
C ALA A 60 -1.86 14.20 -18.98
N PRO A 61 -2.49 15.24 -18.41
CA PRO A 61 -1.81 16.36 -17.76
C PRO A 61 -1.04 15.97 -16.48
N LEU A 62 -1.31 14.80 -15.92
CA LEU A 62 -0.60 14.26 -14.75
C LEU A 62 0.62 13.41 -15.13
N ASP A 63 0.82 13.12 -16.40
CA ASP A 63 1.94 12.31 -16.93
C ASP A 63 3.18 13.18 -17.19
N ALA A 64 3.64 13.88 -16.15
CA ALA A 64 4.84 14.70 -16.25
C ALA A 64 6.07 13.85 -16.64
N ASP A 65 6.92 14.43 -17.51
CA ASP A 65 8.18 13.80 -17.90
C ASP A 65 9.16 13.78 -16.71
N GLU A 66 9.92 12.70 -16.58
CA GLU A 66 11.05 12.63 -15.62
C GLU A 66 12.12 13.70 -15.87
N ALA A 67 12.19 14.25 -17.08
CA ALA A 67 13.06 15.39 -17.42
C ALA A 67 12.52 16.74 -16.93
N ASP A 68 11.24 16.83 -16.51
CA ASP A 68 10.65 18.07 -16.00
C ASP A 68 11.39 18.53 -14.73
N PRO A 69 11.85 19.81 -14.67
CA PRO A 69 12.62 20.32 -13.53
C PRO A 69 11.84 20.28 -12.20
N VAL A 70 10.51 20.53 -12.25
CA VAL A 70 9.63 20.50 -11.07
C VAL A 70 9.51 19.07 -10.57
N TRP A 71 9.28 18.13 -11.49
CA TRP A 71 9.23 16.71 -11.17
C TRP A 71 10.54 16.24 -10.53
N ARG A 72 11.70 16.60 -11.09
CA ARG A 72 13.02 16.24 -10.54
C ARG A 72 13.23 16.81 -9.14
N ALA A 73 12.90 18.09 -8.92
CA ALA A 73 13.01 18.73 -7.63
C ALA A 73 12.14 18.01 -6.58
N PHE A 74 10.94 17.60 -6.98
CA PHE A 74 10.07 16.83 -6.09
C PHE A 74 10.59 15.39 -5.88
N ALA A 75 10.97 14.68 -6.92
CA ALA A 75 11.45 13.30 -6.85
C ALA A 75 12.70 13.16 -5.96
N SER A 76 13.60 14.17 -5.98
CA SER A 76 14.76 14.22 -5.11
C SER A 76 14.47 14.68 -3.67
N GLY A 77 13.22 15.04 -3.33
CA GLY A 77 12.83 15.59 -2.03
C GLY A 77 13.26 17.05 -1.82
N GLY A 78 13.78 17.71 -2.87
CA GLY A 78 14.31 19.08 -2.79
C GLY A 78 13.28 20.19 -3.04
N HIS A 79 12.02 19.87 -3.37
CA HIS A 79 11.02 20.91 -3.64
C HIS A 79 10.62 21.64 -2.35
N PRO A 80 10.83 22.99 -2.24
CA PRO A 80 10.66 23.72 -0.98
C PRO A 80 9.20 23.78 -0.49
N ASP A 81 8.22 23.68 -1.42
CA ASP A 81 6.80 23.80 -1.13
C ASP A 81 6.09 22.43 -1.05
N VAL A 82 6.85 21.31 -0.94
CA VAL A 82 6.33 19.97 -0.73
C VAL A 82 6.91 19.38 0.55
N ARG A 83 6.07 18.70 1.34
CA ARG A 83 6.47 17.89 2.49
C ARG A 83 5.89 16.49 2.40
N LEU A 84 6.75 15.49 2.46
CA LEU A 84 6.37 14.09 2.59
C LEU A 84 6.64 13.65 4.04
N VAL A 85 5.62 13.10 4.67
CA VAL A 85 5.69 12.56 6.03
C VAL A 85 5.39 11.06 5.96
N HIS A 86 6.29 10.26 6.49
CA HIS A 86 6.19 8.80 6.57
C HIS A 86 6.95 8.33 7.81
N ARG A 87 6.82 7.06 8.14
CA ARG A 87 7.62 6.47 9.22
C ARG A 87 9.11 6.53 8.86
N GLU A 88 9.90 7.05 9.75
CA GLU A 88 11.36 7.18 9.60
C GLU A 88 12.11 6.01 10.25
N LEU A 89 13.35 5.82 9.86
CA LEU A 89 14.24 4.89 10.53
C LEU A 89 14.65 5.48 11.89
N ASN A 90 14.56 4.67 12.95
CA ASN A 90 15.05 5.05 14.27
C ASN A 90 16.61 4.96 14.31
N GLU A 91 17.20 5.38 15.43
CA GLU A 91 18.65 5.35 15.64
C GLU A 91 19.29 3.96 15.46
N LYS A 92 18.50 2.89 15.57
CA LYS A 92 18.93 1.51 15.36
C LYS A 92 18.76 1.03 13.92
N GLY A 93 18.40 1.93 12.98
CA GLY A 93 18.16 1.60 11.58
C GLY A 93 16.88 0.78 11.33
N LYS A 94 15.99 0.67 12.32
CA LYS A 94 14.69 0.03 12.16
C LYS A 94 13.62 1.07 11.89
N LEU A 95 12.64 0.71 11.06
CA LEU A 95 11.47 1.55 10.80
C LEU A 95 10.74 1.83 12.11
N ALA A 96 10.42 3.10 12.37
CA ALA A 96 9.64 3.50 13.53
C ALA A 96 8.26 2.84 13.50
N GLN A 97 7.67 2.59 14.67
CA GLN A 97 6.35 1.97 14.76
C GLN A 97 5.27 2.89 14.19
N ASP A 98 5.36 4.19 14.50
CA ASP A 98 4.38 5.20 14.12
C ASP A 98 5.05 6.42 13.50
N ILE A 99 4.26 7.21 12.75
CA ILE A 99 4.56 8.59 12.43
C ILE A 99 4.38 9.42 13.71
N SER A 100 5.43 10.11 14.12
CA SER A 100 5.44 10.85 15.39
C SER A 100 4.57 12.13 15.33
N VAL A 101 4.10 12.56 16.49
CA VAL A 101 3.39 13.84 16.63
C VAL A 101 4.24 15.03 16.18
N ASP A 102 5.57 14.96 16.37
CA ASP A 102 6.48 16.04 15.99
C ASP A 102 6.65 16.17 14.48
N GLN A 103 6.62 15.05 13.74
CA GLN A 103 6.57 15.07 12.28
C GLN A 103 5.28 15.74 11.77
N ILE A 104 4.14 15.45 12.40
CA ILE A 104 2.86 16.09 12.07
C ILE A 104 2.88 17.58 12.42
N ARG A 105 3.41 17.97 13.58
CA ARG A 105 3.58 19.40 13.95
C ARG A 105 4.47 20.13 12.97
N ALA A 106 5.59 19.53 12.57
CA ALA A 106 6.48 20.12 11.56
C ALA A 106 5.76 20.32 10.21
N LEU A 107 4.86 19.42 9.82
CA LEU A 107 4.02 19.57 8.64
C LEU A 107 2.99 20.71 8.81
N THR A 108 2.33 20.81 9.97
CA THR A 108 1.38 21.90 10.23
C THR A 108 2.07 23.26 10.26
N ASP A 109 3.26 23.35 10.87
CA ASP A 109 4.08 24.56 10.87
C ASP A 109 4.57 24.93 9.46
N PHE A 110 4.87 23.93 8.65
CA PHE A 110 5.19 24.15 7.25
C PHE A 110 4.02 24.86 6.53
N PHE A 111 2.77 24.52 6.77
CA PHE A 111 1.63 25.17 6.15
C PHE A 111 1.36 26.62 6.61
N THR A 112 1.84 27.03 7.78
CA THR A 112 1.68 28.42 8.26
C THR A 112 2.57 29.43 7.51
N LYS A 113 3.63 28.96 6.84
CA LYS A 113 4.57 29.81 6.12
C LYS A 113 4.07 30.08 4.69
N LYS A 114 4.52 31.12 4.03
CA LYS A 114 4.24 31.41 2.63
C LYS A 114 4.96 30.41 1.70
N ALA A 115 4.35 30.11 0.54
CA ALA A 115 4.99 29.32 -0.48
C ALA A 115 6.28 30.01 -0.98
N ALA A 116 7.38 29.26 -1.06
CA ALA A 116 8.66 29.80 -1.50
C ALA A 116 8.64 30.21 -2.99
N LEU A 117 7.89 29.47 -3.81
CA LEU A 117 7.75 29.72 -5.24
C LEU A 117 6.42 30.40 -5.59
N GLY A 118 5.65 30.89 -4.59
CA GLY A 118 4.43 31.66 -4.82
C GLY A 118 3.20 30.88 -5.25
N GLY A 119 3.27 29.54 -5.28
CA GLY A 119 2.19 28.66 -5.71
C GLY A 119 1.46 27.97 -4.55
N TRP A 120 1.16 26.70 -4.73
CA TRP A 120 0.59 25.80 -3.75
C TRP A 120 1.63 25.31 -2.75
N ARG A 121 1.20 24.93 -1.56
CA ARG A 121 1.95 24.11 -0.61
C ARG A 121 1.27 22.77 -0.46
N VAL A 122 2.04 21.71 -0.56
CA VAL A 122 1.51 20.36 -0.54
C VAL A 122 2.15 19.53 0.55
N GLY A 123 1.30 18.87 1.35
CA GLY A 123 1.70 17.85 2.30
C GLY A 123 1.19 16.49 1.86
N ILE A 124 2.00 15.46 2.05
CA ILE A 124 1.60 14.06 1.84
C ILE A 124 1.91 13.30 3.12
N ILE A 125 0.93 12.63 3.70
CA ILE A 125 1.12 11.70 4.84
C ILE A 125 0.92 10.28 4.32
N ASP A 126 1.97 9.47 4.39
CA ASP A 126 2.03 8.10 3.88
C ASP A 126 2.51 7.12 4.99
N ALA A 127 1.59 6.54 5.82
CA ALA A 127 0.14 6.65 5.77
C ALA A 127 -0.45 7.24 7.06
N ILE A 128 -1.67 7.81 6.97
CA ILE A 128 -2.34 8.45 8.12
C ILE A 128 -2.75 7.44 9.19
N ASP A 129 -3.08 6.20 8.82
CA ASP A 129 -3.38 5.09 9.74
C ASP A 129 -2.14 4.52 10.44
N GLU A 130 -0.95 5.02 10.11
CA GLU A 130 0.31 4.78 10.84
C GLU A 130 0.68 5.94 11.78
N THR A 131 -0.24 6.88 12.02
CA THR A 131 -0.04 8.03 12.90
C THR A 131 -0.68 7.74 14.26
N ASN A 132 0.05 7.94 15.35
CA ASN A 132 -0.54 7.80 16.68
C ASN A 132 -1.66 8.82 16.93
N LYS A 133 -2.49 8.56 17.98
CA LYS A 133 -3.63 9.43 18.30
C LYS A 133 -3.28 10.90 18.50
N SER A 134 -2.12 11.17 19.11
CA SER A 134 -1.66 12.55 19.35
C SER A 134 -1.32 13.28 18.05
N GLY A 135 -0.66 12.58 17.10
CA GLY A 135 -0.37 13.10 15.78
C GLY A 135 -1.65 13.34 14.96
N ALA A 136 -2.57 12.35 14.96
CA ALA A 136 -3.86 12.49 14.28
C ALA A 136 -4.66 13.70 14.80
N ASN A 137 -4.68 13.93 16.12
CA ASN A 137 -5.33 15.09 16.72
C ASN A 137 -4.64 16.43 16.39
N ALA A 138 -3.30 16.44 16.31
CA ALA A 138 -2.55 17.64 15.92
C ALA A 138 -2.89 18.13 14.51
N LEU A 139 -3.34 17.22 13.62
CA LEU A 139 -3.73 17.56 12.26
C LEU A 139 -5.10 18.23 12.17
N LEU A 140 -5.99 18.00 13.15
CA LEU A 140 -7.39 18.45 13.09
C LEU A 140 -7.53 19.96 12.90
N LYS A 141 -6.69 20.77 13.57
CA LYS A 141 -6.73 22.23 13.42
C LYS A 141 -6.47 22.66 11.98
N THR A 142 -5.49 22.07 11.30
CA THR A 142 -5.18 22.36 9.89
C THR A 142 -6.31 21.92 8.95
N LEU A 143 -7.02 20.84 9.29
CA LEU A 143 -8.17 20.37 8.51
C LEU A 143 -9.42 21.25 8.72
N GLU A 144 -9.58 21.87 9.89
CA GLU A 144 -10.70 22.76 10.22
C GLU A 144 -10.49 24.17 9.68
N GLU A 145 -9.27 24.69 9.78
CA GLU A 145 -8.88 26.03 9.35
C GLU A 145 -7.72 25.96 8.36
N PRO A 146 -7.98 25.46 7.14
CA PRO A 146 -6.91 25.25 6.16
C PRO A 146 -6.32 26.58 5.69
N PRO A 147 -4.99 26.71 5.69
CA PRO A 147 -4.34 27.87 5.10
C PRO A 147 -4.58 27.96 3.60
N GLU A 148 -4.60 29.18 3.06
CA GLU A 148 -4.82 29.41 1.63
C GLU A 148 -3.75 28.71 0.78
N LYS A 149 -4.16 28.18 -0.38
CA LYS A 149 -3.31 27.48 -1.34
C LYS A 149 -2.49 26.33 -0.71
N CYS A 150 -3.05 25.67 0.30
CA CYS A 150 -2.49 24.46 0.89
C CYS A 150 -3.34 23.23 0.51
N VAL A 151 -2.70 22.15 0.13
CA VAL A 151 -3.35 20.86 -0.13
C VAL A 151 -2.66 19.75 0.64
N LEU A 152 -3.46 18.93 1.32
CA LEU A 152 -3.02 17.79 2.09
C LEU A 152 -3.54 16.49 1.47
N PHE A 153 -2.63 15.58 1.11
CA PHE A 153 -2.95 14.23 0.70
C PHE A 153 -2.70 13.27 1.86
N LEU A 154 -3.75 12.59 2.30
CA LEU A 154 -3.71 11.57 3.35
C LEU A 154 -3.87 10.20 2.69
N ILE A 155 -2.87 9.35 2.81
CA ILE A 155 -2.92 7.97 2.32
C ILE A 155 -3.40 7.10 3.47
N ASN A 156 -4.43 6.28 3.22
CA ASN A 156 -4.97 5.33 4.18
C ASN A 156 -4.87 3.91 3.62
N HIS A 157 -4.20 3.02 4.35
CA HIS A 157 -4.08 1.59 4.00
C HIS A 157 -5.22 0.76 4.58
N GLY A 158 -5.99 1.33 5.54
CA GLY A 158 -7.08 0.64 6.21
C GLY A 158 -6.62 -0.40 7.23
N ARG A 159 -5.39 -0.25 7.76
CA ARG A 159 -4.87 -1.13 8.82
C ARG A 159 -5.56 -0.86 10.14
N GLU A 160 -5.80 0.42 10.44
CA GLU A 160 -6.54 0.85 11.62
C GLU A 160 -7.71 1.78 11.25
N PRO A 161 -8.77 1.84 12.06
CA PRO A 161 -9.88 2.76 11.85
C PRO A 161 -9.43 4.22 11.93
N LEU A 162 -9.58 4.96 10.83
CA LEU A 162 -9.32 6.39 10.83
C LEU A 162 -10.35 7.15 11.68
N LEU A 163 -9.90 8.19 12.39
CA LEU A 163 -10.79 9.05 13.16
C LEU A 163 -11.90 9.65 12.26
N PRO A 164 -13.18 9.50 12.64
CA PRO A 164 -14.29 10.06 11.87
C PRO A 164 -14.17 11.58 11.65
N THR A 165 -13.54 12.28 12.59
CA THR A 165 -13.27 13.72 12.54
C THR A 165 -12.29 14.10 11.42
N ILE A 166 -11.30 13.28 11.11
CA ILE A 166 -10.41 13.47 9.95
C ILE A 166 -11.18 13.19 8.67
N ARG A 167 -11.84 12.01 8.63
CA ARG A 167 -12.57 11.57 7.43
C ARG A 167 -13.63 12.54 6.96
N SER A 168 -14.39 13.15 7.89
CA SER A 168 -15.47 14.11 7.58
C SER A 168 -14.98 15.43 6.97
N ARG A 169 -13.67 15.73 7.12
CA ARG A 169 -13.01 16.94 6.62
C ARG A 169 -12.18 16.73 5.35
N CYS A 170 -12.27 15.54 4.76
CA CYS A 170 -11.51 15.18 3.57
C CYS A 170 -12.44 14.84 2.42
N ARG A 171 -12.02 15.15 1.21
CA ARG A 171 -12.60 14.57 0.00
C ARG A 171 -11.98 13.21 -0.28
N VAL A 172 -12.81 12.17 -0.38
CA VAL A 172 -12.33 10.79 -0.47
C VAL A 172 -12.13 10.36 -1.92
N LEU A 173 -10.94 9.83 -2.22
CA LEU A 173 -10.63 9.06 -3.43
C LEU A 173 -10.47 7.59 -3.03
N ARG A 174 -11.39 6.74 -3.45
CA ARG A 174 -11.32 5.30 -3.22
C ARG A 174 -10.68 4.62 -4.41
N LEU A 175 -9.59 3.90 -4.16
CA LEU A 175 -8.90 3.07 -5.13
C LEU A 175 -9.21 1.60 -4.84
N ALA A 176 -9.56 0.85 -5.87
CA ALA A 176 -9.72 -0.60 -5.82
C ALA A 176 -8.43 -1.31 -6.25
N PRO A 177 -8.27 -2.61 -5.95
CA PRO A 177 -7.26 -3.42 -6.61
C PRO A 177 -7.36 -3.29 -8.14
N LEU A 178 -6.22 -3.32 -8.82
CA LEU A 178 -6.14 -3.20 -10.28
C LEU A 178 -6.73 -4.44 -10.95
N SER A 179 -7.19 -4.27 -12.20
CA SER A 179 -7.42 -5.40 -13.09
C SER A 179 -6.13 -6.20 -13.31
N ASP A 180 -6.22 -7.44 -13.76
CA ASP A 180 -5.04 -8.25 -14.06
C ASP A 180 -4.17 -7.59 -15.14
N GLU A 181 -4.78 -6.96 -16.13
CA GLU A 181 -4.10 -6.22 -17.21
C GLU A 181 -3.34 -5.00 -16.67
N ASP A 182 -4.00 -4.12 -15.92
CA ASP A 182 -3.37 -2.93 -15.32
C ASP A 182 -2.28 -3.32 -14.33
N CYS A 183 -2.51 -4.41 -13.57
CA CYS A 183 -1.54 -4.94 -12.61
C CYS A 183 -0.29 -5.45 -13.33
N GLN A 184 -0.48 -6.18 -14.45
CA GLN A 184 0.63 -6.65 -15.28
C GLN A 184 1.43 -5.47 -15.86
N HIS A 185 0.78 -4.48 -16.44
CA HIS A 185 1.44 -3.28 -16.94
C HIS A 185 2.24 -2.55 -15.87
N ALA A 186 1.69 -2.46 -14.65
CA ALA A 186 2.39 -1.84 -13.52
C ALA A 186 3.64 -2.63 -13.08
N LEU A 187 3.58 -3.96 -13.14
CA LEU A 187 4.70 -4.84 -12.83
C LEU A 187 5.77 -4.81 -13.90
N ASP A 188 5.37 -4.82 -15.18
CA ASP A 188 6.29 -4.71 -16.34
C ASP A 188 7.05 -3.38 -16.30
N ALA A 189 6.34 -2.27 -16.04
CA ALA A 189 6.95 -0.95 -15.86
C ALA A 189 7.94 -0.87 -14.68
N ALA A 190 7.79 -1.77 -13.69
CA ALA A 190 8.69 -1.89 -12.54
C ALA A 190 9.81 -2.91 -12.78
N GLY A 191 9.85 -3.60 -13.93
CA GLY A 191 10.82 -4.68 -14.20
C GLY A 191 10.64 -5.91 -13.32
N ALA A 192 9.44 -6.13 -12.78
CA ALA A 192 9.15 -7.28 -11.92
C ALA A 192 9.05 -8.57 -12.74
N PRO A 193 9.44 -9.74 -12.18
CA PRO A 193 9.31 -11.01 -12.87
C PRO A 193 7.85 -11.42 -13.07
N ALA A 194 7.55 -12.18 -14.12
CA ALA A 194 6.17 -12.59 -14.46
C ALA A 194 5.44 -13.31 -13.31
N GLN A 195 6.17 -14.01 -12.42
CA GLN A 195 5.61 -14.67 -11.26
C GLN A 195 4.99 -13.71 -10.25
N ALA A 196 5.41 -12.43 -10.25
CA ALA A 196 4.91 -11.39 -9.35
C ALA A 196 3.42 -11.10 -9.54
N THR A 197 2.89 -11.22 -10.76
CA THR A 197 1.49 -10.92 -11.10
C THR A 197 0.51 -11.72 -10.23
N ARG A 198 0.76 -13.01 -10.09
CA ARG A 198 -0.08 -13.88 -9.25
C ARG A 198 -0.07 -13.48 -7.79
N LEU A 199 1.11 -13.15 -7.24
CA LEU A 199 1.28 -12.73 -5.86
C LEU A 199 0.74 -11.32 -5.60
N ALA A 200 0.67 -10.51 -6.64
CA ALA A 200 0.18 -9.14 -6.56
C ALA A 200 -1.32 -9.08 -6.22
N GLN A 201 -2.15 -9.93 -6.80
CA GLN A 201 -3.60 -9.91 -6.57
C GLN A 201 -4.19 -8.50 -6.77
N GLY A 202 -3.90 -7.86 -7.92
CA GLY A 202 -4.30 -6.48 -8.22
C GLY A 202 -3.58 -5.40 -7.40
N ARG A 203 -2.51 -5.74 -6.68
CA ARG A 203 -1.69 -4.84 -5.85
C ARG A 203 -0.22 -4.90 -6.29
N PRO A 204 0.18 -4.16 -7.34
CA PRO A 204 1.53 -4.26 -7.92
C PRO A 204 2.66 -4.10 -6.89
N GLY A 205 2.51 -3.17 -5.94
CA GLY A 205 3.49 -2.99 -4.87
C GLY A 205 3.70 -4.23 -4.00
N LYS A 206 2.63 -5.02 -3.77
CA LYS A 206 2.73 -6.32 -3.11
C LYS A 206 3.52 -7.30 -4.00
N GLY A 207 3.19 -7.39 -5.30
CA GLY A 207 3.88 -8.25 -6.24
C GLY A 207 5.38 -7.94 -6.31
N ILE A 208 5.75 -6.65 -6.40
CA ILE A 208 7.15 -6.20 -6.40
C ILE A 208 7.86 -6.62 -5.11
N ARG A 209 7.25 -6.40 -3.94
CA ARG A 209 7.83 -6.77 -2.65
C ARG A 209 8.02 -8.28 -2.50
N LEU A 210 7.11 -9.08 -3.06
CA LEU A 210 7.18 -10.54 -3.03
C LEU A 210 7.97 -11.15 -4.21
N SER A 211 8.71 -10.34 -4.98
CA SER A 211 9.51 -10.79 -6.11
C SER A 211 10.95 -11.19 -5.74
N THR A 212 11.27 -11.28 -4.44
CA THR A 212 12.56 -11.80 -3.98
C THR A 212 12.69 -13.28 -4.30
N GLN A 213 13.92 -13.78 -4.50
CA GLN A 213 14.17 -15.19 -4.79
C GLN A 213 13.58 -16.10 -3.69
N THR A 214 13.74 -15.72 -2.43
CA THR A 214 13.22 -16.44 -1.27
C THR A 214 11.69 -16.50 -1.26
N ALA A 215 11.01 -15.37 -1.49
CA ALA A 215 9.55 -15.30 -1.53
C ALA A 215 8.97 -16.11 -2.71
N LEU A 216 9.60 -16.05 -3.87
CA LEU A 216 9.19 -16.87 -5.02
C LEU A 216 9.36 -18.36 -4.74
N ALA A 217 10.46 -18.76 -4.10
CA ALA A 217 10.67 -20.14 -3.68
C ALA A 217 9.62 -20.60 -2.66
N ALA A 218 9.26 -19.76 -1.70
CA ALA A 218 8.20 -20.04 -0.73
C ALA A 218 6.82 -20.18 -1.39
N SER A 219 6.51 -19.32 -2.38
CA SER A 219 5.28 -19.43 -3.19
C SER A 219 5.24 -20.76 -3.95
N ASP A 220 6.31 -21.15 -4.61
CA ASP A 220 6.37 -22.41 -5.38
C ASP A 220 6.28 -23.64 -4.47
N ALA A 221 6.89 -23.57 -3.27
CA ALA A 221 6.78 -24.62 -2.25
C ALA A 221 5.34 -24.74 -1.74
N ALA A 222 4.67 -23.63 -1.45
CA ALA A 222 3.23 -23.61 -1.08
C ALA A 222 2.37 -24.27 -2.16
N ARG A 223 2.55 -23.90 -3.41
CA ARG A 223 1.80 -24.48 -4.55
C ARG A 223 2.05 -25.99 -4.70
N THR A 224 3.28 -26.41 -4.52
CA THR A 224 3.62 -27.84 -4.57
C THR A 224 2.88 -28.59 -3.46
N LEU A 225 2.85 -28.05 -2.26
CA LEU A 225 2.11 -28.60 -1.12
C LEU A 225 0.60 -28.67 -1.42
N LEU A 226 0.01 -27.57 -1.93
CA LEU A 226 -1.43 -27.48 -2.24
C LEU A 226 -1.87 -28.41 -3.38
N ARG A 227 -1.00 -28.67 -4.36
CA ARG A 227 -1.26 -29.65 -5.44
C ARG A 227 -1.29 -31.08 -4.92
N ALA A 228 -0.58 -31.37 -3.84
CA ALA A 228 -0.54 -32.70 -3.26
C ALA A 228 -1.73 -33.01 -2.35
N MET A 229 -2.61 -32.00 -2.07
CA MET A 229 -3.81 -32.23 -1.27
C MET A 229 -4.72 -33.32 -1.88
N PRO A 230 -5.33 -34.21 -1.07
CA PRO A 230 -5.23 -34.29 0.40
C PRO A 230 -4.00 -35.07 0.93
N ASN A 231 -3.12 -35.59 0.06
CA ASN A 231 -2.02 -36.51 0.40
C ASN A 231 -0.76 -35.76 0.80
N LEU A 232 -0.77 -35.10 1.94
CA LEU A 232 0.37 -34.37 2.48
C LEU A 232 1.39 -35.36 3.10
N SER A 233 2.64 -35.29 2.64
CA SER A 233 3.75 -36.07 3.21
C SER A 233 4.78 -35.14 3.86
N GLU A 234 5.51 -35.65 4.84
CA GLU A 234 6.58 -34.91 5.51
C GLU A 234 7.66 -34.43 4.54
N LYS A 235 7.93 -35.21 3.48
CA LYS A 235 8.87 -34.85 2.40
C LYS A 235 8.48 -33.58 1.63
N LEU A 236 7.18 -33.24 1.60
CA LEU A 236 6.67 -32.02 0.98
C LEU A 236 6.51 -30.88 2.01
N VAL A 237 6.09 -31.24 3.22
CA VAL A 237 5.79 -30.25 4.27
C VAL A 237 7.05 -29.60 4.82
N MET A 238 8.11 -30.37 5.13
CA MET A 238 9.32 -29.81 5.72
C MET A 238 10.03 -28.78 4.83
N PRO A 239 10.26 -29.05 3.51
CA PRO A 239 10.81 -28.03 2.62
C PRO A 239 9.91 -26.79 2.48
N ALA A 240 8.58 -26.97 2.48
CA ALA A 240 7.63 -25.86 2.39
C ALA A 240 7.67 -24.96 3.64
N LEU A 241 7.76 -25.54 4.84
CA LEU A 241 7.96 -24.81 6.08
C LEU A 241 9.30 -24.07 6.10
N SER A 242 10.38 -24.73 5.68
CA SER A 242 11.70 -24.09 5.60
C SER A 242 11.70 -22.90 4.64
N ALA A 243 11.08 -23.02 3.46
CA ALA A 243 10.96 -21.93 2.51
C ALA A 243 10.11 -20.78 3.07
N ALA A 244 8.98 -21.08 3.73
CA ALA A 244 8.09 -20.09 4.29
C ALA A 244 8.72 -19.26 5.43
N THR A 245 9.76 -19.78 6.08
CA THR A 245 10.40 -19.15 7.25
C THR A 245 11.73 -18.47 6.93
N ALA A 246 12.09 -18.34 5.65
CA ALA A 246 13.35 -17.74 5.22
C ALA A 246 13.43 -16.24 5.57
N ASP A 247 12.33 -15.52 5.38
CA ASP A 247 12.16 -14.10 5.71
C ASP A 247 10.67 -13.74 5.72
N ASP A 248 10.34 -12.48 6.10
CA ASP A 248 8.96 -11.98 6.20
C ASP A 248 8.24 -12.03 4.84
N ALA A 249 8.93 -11.72 3.74
CA ALA A 249 8.36 -11.78 2.39
C ALA A 249 8.01 -13.21 1.98
N SER A 250 8.83 -14.18 2.38
CA SER A 250 8.61 -15.61 2.17
C SER A 250 7.38 -16.11 2.89
N LEU A 251 7.20 -15.74 4.16
CA LEU A 251 6.02 -16.09 4.92
C LEU A 251 4.75 -15.47 4.31
N GLU A 252 4.83 -14.21 3.87
CA GLU A 252 3.71 -13.54 3.22
C GLU A 252 3.37 -14.17 1.88
N ALA A 253 4.36 -14.55 1.06
CA ALA A 253 4.14 -15.22 -0.21
C ALA A 253 3.47 -16.60 0.01
N PHE A 254 3.98 -17.38 0.97
CA PHE A 254 3.41 -18.67 1.36
C PHE A 254 1.93 -18.52 1.80
N ARG A 255 1.65 -17.59 2.72
CA ARG A 255 0.28 -17.29 3.20
C ARG A 255 -0.66 -16.86 2.08
N SER A 256 -0.15 -16.06 1.13
CA SER A 256 -0.94 -15.58 -0.01
C SER A 256 -1.40 -16.70 -0.93
N GLU A 257 -0.55 -17.69 -1.18
CA GLU A 257 -0.90 -18.86 -1.99
C GLU A 257 -1.96 -19.74 -1.29
N LEU A 258 -1.78 -19.96 0.02
CA LEU A 258 -2.77 -20.72 0.80
C LEU A 258 -4.12 -20.01 0.83
N ALA A 259 -4.13 -18.72 1.09
CA ALA A 259 -5.35 -17.92 1.14
C ALA A 259 -6.09 -17.90 -0.21
N ALA A 260 -5.36 -17.74 -1.32
CA ALA A 260 -5.94 -17.77 -2.67
C ALA A 260 -6.54 -19.15 -2.99
N TRP A 261 -5.83 -20.23 -2.69
CA TRP A 261 -6.28 -21.60 -2.91
C TRP A 261 -7.52 -21.96 -2.10
N LEU A 262 -7.58 -21.47 -0.84
CA LEU A 262 -8.77 -21.68 0.02
C LEU A 262 -9.95 -20.82 -0.42
N ALA A 263 -9.73 -19.57 -0.83
CA ALA A 263 -10.78 -18.69 -1.32
C ALA A 263 -11.47 -19.25 -2.57
N ASP A 264 -10.69 -19.79 -3.50
CA ASP A 264 -11.23 -20.46 -4.71
C ASP A 264 -12.16 -21.64 -4.38
N ARG A 265 -11.91 -22.35 -3.28
CA ARG A 265 -12.71 -23.51 -2.83
C ARG A 265 -13.82 -23.16 -1.86
N ALA A 266 -13.75 -22.02 -1.22
CA ALA A 266 -14.69 -21.62 -0.17
C ALA A 266 -16.15 -21.55 -0.64
N GLU A 267 -16.40 -21.31 -1.93
CA GLU A 267 -17.75 -21.27 -2.50
C GLU A 267 -18.42 -22.65 -2.54
N THR A 268 -17.62 -23.71 -2.69
CA THR A 268 -18.14 -25.07 -2.88
C THR A 268 -17.83 -26.02 -1.73
N ASP A 269 -16.85 -25.69 -0.89
CA ASP A 269 -16.38 -26.49 0.25
C ASP A 269 -16.48 -25.70 1.57
N PRO A 270 -17.46 -26.01 2.43
CA PRO A 270 -17.59 -25.36 3.73
C PRO A 270 -16.40 -25.58 4.68
N ALA A 271 -15.62 -26.66 4.51
CA ALA A 271 -14.41 -26.88 5.31
C ALA A 271 -13.30 -25.93 4.88
N ALA A 272 -13.11 -25.72 3.57
CA ALA A 272 -12.19 -24.73 3.02
C ALA A 272 -12.58 -23.31 3.47
N ALA A 273 -13.87 -22.97 3.46
CA ALA A 273 -14.33 -21.67 3.94
C ALA A 273 -14.01 -21.44 5.43
N ARG A 274 -14.25 -22.45 6.27
CA ARG A 274 -13.88 -22.38 7.71
C ARG A 274 -12.38 -22.21 7.91
N LEU A 275 -11.57 -22.93 7.16
CA LEU A 275 -10.12 -22.83 7.25
C LEU A 275 -9.61 -21.46 6.76
N TRP A 276 -10.21 -20.93 5.70
CA TRP A 276 -9.90 -19.57 5.21
C TRP A 276 -10.13 -18.50 6.30
N LEU A 277 -11.28 -18.56 6.98
CA LEU A 277 -11.57 -17.68 8.13
C LEU A 277 -10.61 -17.90 9.31
N LYS A 278 -10.25 -19.17 9.59
CA LYS A 278 -9.26 -19.52 10.64
C LYS A 278 -7.88 -18.92 10.33
N GLN A 279 -7.45 -18.96 9.06
CA GLN A 279 -6.18 -18.35 8.63
C GLN A 279 -6.18 -16.83 8.81
N ALA A 280 -7.29 -16.15 8.53
CA ALA A 280 -7.40 -14.71 8.78
C ALA A 280 -7.21 -14.36 10.27
N ARG A 281 -7.74 -15.19 11.19
CA ARG A 281 -7.52 -15.05 12.64
C ARG A 281 -6.07 -15.30 13.05
N ILE A 282 -5.43 -16.36 12.54
CA ILE A 282 -4.02 -16.66 12.81
C ILE A 282 -3.14 -15.46 12.42
N ASN A 283 -3.46 -14.77 11.35
CA ASN A 283 -2.73 -13.58 10.92
C ASN A 283 -2.86 -12.42 11.91
N GLY A 284 -4.07 -12.15 12.41
CA GLY A 284 -4.29 -11.12 13.43
C GLY A 284 -3.66 -11.49 14.78
N GLU A 285 -3.75 -12.75 15.19
CA GLU A 285 -3.09 -13.24 16.41
C GLU A 285 -1.56 -13.17 16.33
N ALA A 286 -0.99 -13.48 15.17
CA ALA A 286 0.46 -13.45 14.96
C ALA A 286 1.04 -12.04 15.16
N GLU A 287 0.34 -11.02 14.70
CA GLU A 287 0.72 -9.61 14.91
C GLU A 287 0.57 -9.20 16.38
N GLN A 288 -0.55 -9.56 17.02
CA GLN A 288 -0.82 -9.21 18.43
C GLN A 288 0.10 -9.93 19.43
N LEU A 289 0.40 -11.20 19.17
CA LEU A 289 1.19 -12.06 20.08
C LEU A 289 2.67 -12.11 19.70
N ASN A 290 3.09 -11.35 18.68
CA ASN A 290 4.47 -11.34 18.18
C ASN A 290 5.02 -12.76 17.93
N MET A 291 4.19 -13.61 17.27
CA MET A 291 4.56 -14.99 16.96
C MET A 291 5.68 -15.02 15.92
N ASP A 292 6.59 -15.98 16.06
CA ASP A 292 7.63 -16.19 15.06
C ASP A 292 7.08 -16.82 13.77
N ALA A 293 7.82 -16.66 12.68
CA ALA A 293 7.43 -17.15 11.34
C ALA A 293 7.21 -18.68 11.31
N ALA A 294 7.99 -19.44 12.10
CA ALA A 294 7.87 -20.89 12.14
C ALA A 294 6.56 -21.34 12.80
N GLN A 295 6.16 -20.68 13.88
CA GLN A 295 4.89 -20.94 14.55
C GLN A 295 3.70 -20.63 13.65
N VAL A 296 3.74 -19.51 12.93
CA VAL A 296 2.70 -19.13 11.98
C VAL A 296 2.61 -20.14 10.83
N ALA A 297 3.72 -20.46 10.19
CA ALA A 297 3.76 -21.42 9.08
C ALA A 297 3.26 -22.83 9.52
N ALA A 298 3.68 -23.28 10.71
CA ALA A 298 3.23 -24.55 11.24
C ALA A 298 1.71 -24.59 11.52
N LYS A 299 1.13 -23.53 12.09
CA LYS A 299 -0.33 -23.41 12.29
C LYS A 299 -1.10 -23.43 10.96
N LEU A 300 -0.57 -22.77 9.93
CA LEU A 300 -1.19 -22.76 8.61
C LEU A 300 -1.20 -24.15 7.98
N VAL A 301 -0.09 -24.87 8.05
CA VAL A 301 0.03 -26.25 7.53
C VAL A 301 -0.81 -27.23 8.33
N ALA A 302 -0.87 -27.09 9.68
CA ALA A 302 -1.75 -27.91 10.50
C ALA A 302 -3.22 -27.79 10.08
N GLY A 303 -3.67 -26.59 9.69
CA GLY A 303 -5.02 -26.42 9.14
C GLY A 303 -5.24 -27.17 7.83
N LEU A 304 -4.22 -27.32 6.97
CA LEU A 304 -4.32 -28.14 5.76
C LEU A 304 -4.44 -29.63 6.09
N TYR A 305 -3.78 -30.11 7.13
CA TYR A 305 -3.98 -31.49 7.58
C TYR A 305 -5.39 -31.73 8.12
N GLU A 306 -5.97 -30.77 8.87
CA GLU A 306 -7.38 -30.85 9.30
C GLU A 306 -8.33 -30.95 8.09
N LEU A 307 -8.06 -30.20 7.02
CA LEU A 307 -8.85 -30.22 5.78
C LEU A 307 -8.67 -31.52 4.97
N ALA A 308 -7.51 -32.17 5.09
CA ALA A 308 -7.20 -33.42 4.37
C ALA A 308 -7.84 -34.67 5.00
N GLN A 309 -8.34 -34.59 6.24
CA GLN A 309 -8.98 -35.72 6.90
C GLN A 309 -10.41 -35.87 6.40
N PRO A 310 -10.84 -37.06 5.97
CA PRO A 310 -12.23 -37.27 5.64
C PRO A 310 -13.11 -37.08 6.89
N VAL A 311 -14.23 -36.35 6.71
CA VAL A 311 -15.26 -36.16 7.74
C VAL A 311 -15.98 -37.46 7.99
#